data_1bc3d3ddf7345eaff9f26453d82d4096
#
_entry.id   1bc3d3ddf7345eaff9f26453d82d4096
#
_cell.length_a   1.000
_cell.length_b   1.000
_cell.length_c   1.000
_cell.angle_alpha   90.00
_cell.angle_beta   90.00
_cell.angle_gamma   90.00
#
_symmetry.space_group_name_H-M   'P 1'
#
loop_
_entity.id
_entity.type
_entity.pdbx_description
1 polymer ?
#
loop_
_entity_poly.entity_id
_entity_poly.type
_entity_poly.pdbx_seq_one_letter_code
_entity_poly.pdbx_strand_id
1 'polypeptide(L)'
;MTTRVEQVMGLPISLDLRDDGDFAEIVDEVFAWFRDVDARFSPFKADSEVSRYDRGELTAAGLTDDLLEVLELCAYYEQLSGGAFRARLPGRGLDPCAVVKGWAVQRAADMLKAEGATTFCLNAGGDVVTAGEPEPGRPWRVGIRHPEQPLAVCAVLESRNGAIATSAAYERGSHIVDGRSGTPATGLMSVTIVAGDLVTADALATAAFAMGAEGITWAADRPDCEILIVDDSRRVHRTAGLALASGEAGRPRASARAS
;
A
#
# COMPACT_ATOMS: atom_id res chain seq x y z
N MET A 1 4.99 21.16 -13.27
CA MET A 1 5.44 20.22 -12.19
C MET A 1 4.85 20.66 -10.87
N THR A 2 4.13 19.79 -10.18
CA THR A 2 3.46 20.06 -8.90
C THR A 2 3.84 19.00 -7.87
N THR A 3 4.29 19.41 -6.70
CA THR A 3 4.59 18.50 -5.58
C THR A 3 3.81 18.93 -4.35
N ARG A 4 3.14 17.98 -3.70
CA ARG A 4 2.39 18.23 -2.47
C ARG A 4 2.60 17.09 -1.48
N VAL A 5 2.67 17.42 -0.18
CA VAL A 5 2.77 16.45 0.91
C VAL A 5 1.83 16.88 2.02
N GLU A 6 1.00 15.94 2.50
CA GLU A 6 0.15 16.13 3.68
C GLU A 6 0.23 14.91 4.63
N GLN A 7 0.02 15.17 5.92
CA GLN A 7 -0.17 14.11 6.92
C GLN A 7 -1.67 13.84 7.04
N VAL A 8 -2.12 12.69 6.56
CA VAL A 8 -3.52 12.27 6.58
C VAL A 8 -3.61 10.75 6.67
N MET A 9 -4.68 10.18 7.20
CA MET A 9 -4.83 8.74 7.45
C MET A 9 -3.70 8.15 8.34
N GLY A 10 -3.09 8.98 9.20
CA GLY A 10 -2.01 8.59 10.09
C GLY A 10 -0.64 8.36 9.41
N LEU A 11 -0.46 8.80 8.15
CA LEU A 11 0.75 8.62 7.37
C LEU A 11 1.02 9.81 6.45
N PRO A 12 2.27 10.03 5.98
CA PRO A 12 2.57 11.02 4.95
C PRO A 12 2.05 10.53 3.60
N ILE A 13 1.28 11.39 2.92
CA ILE A 13 0.89 11.19 1.51
C ILE A 13 1.58 12.26 0.69
N SER A 14 2.29 11.85 -0.36
CA SER A 14 2.99 12.75 -1.27
C SER A 14 2.60 12.48 -2.71
N LEU A 15 2.37 13.55 -3.46
CA LEU A 15 2.15 13.56 -4.90
C LEU A 15 3.31 14.31 -5.57
N ASP A 16 3.93 13.69 -6.57
CA ASP A 16 4.84 14.28 -7.53
C ASP A 16 4.21 14.18 -8.93
N LEU A 17 3.69 15.28 -9.46
CA LEU A 17 3.02 15.36 -10.76
C LEU A 17 3.89 16.17 -11.73
N ARG A 18 4.22 15.55 -12.86
CA ARG A 18 5.20 16.05 -13.82
C ARG A 18 4.59 16.66 -15.07
N ASP A 19 3.31 16.43 -15.32
CA ASP A 19 2.62 17.01 -16.48
C ASP A 19 2.68 18.54 -16.45
N ASP A 20 2.76 19.13 -17.65
CA ASP A 20 2.57 20.55 -17.86
C ASP A 20 1.07 20.87 -17.88
N GLY A 21 0.67 21.95 -17.25
CA GLY A 21 -0.73 22.38 -17.16
C GLY A 21 -1.13 22.84 -15.77
N ASP A 22 -2.38 23.26 -15.63
CA ASP A 22 -2.96 23.63 -14.34
C ASP A 22 -3.73 22.45 -13.78
N PHE A 23 -3.16 21.82 -12.77
CA PHE A 23 -3.72 20.71 -12.02
C PHE A 23 -4.04 21.09 -10.55
N ALA A 24 -4.07 22.38 -10.23
CA ALA A 24 -4.24 22.81 -8.83
C ALA A 24 -5.56 22.33 -8.24
N GLU A 25 -6.66 22.43 -8.99
CA GLU A 25 -8.00 22.05 -8.54
C GLU A 25 -8.05 20.54 -8.24
N ILE A 26 -7.66 19.68 -9.19
CA ILE A 26 -7.69 18.23 -8.96
C ILE A 26 -6.72 17.79 -7.84
N VAL A 27 -5.58 18.45 -7.67
CA VAL A 27 -4.69 18.17 -6.55
C VAL A 27 -5.36 18.50 -5.21
N ASP A 28 -6.10 19.62 -5.13
CA ASP A 28 -6.88 19.97 -3.94
C ASP A 28 -8.00 18.96 -3.66
N GLU A 29 -8.69 18.49 -4.70
CA GLU A 29 -9.73 17.45 -4.60
C GLU A 29 -9.16 16.12 -4.13
N VAL A 30 -8.02 15.69 -4.65
CA VAL A 30 -7.33 14.45 -4.23
C VAL A 30 -6.98 14.50 -2.74
N PHE A 31 -6.46 15.61 -2.24
CA PHE A 31 -6.16 15.71 -0.81
C PHE A 31 -7.41 15.91 0.04
N ALA A 32 -8.47 16.51 -0.49
CA ALA A 32 -9.79 16.53 0.16
C ALA A 32 -10.38 15.12 0.25
N TRP A 33 -10.26 14.32 -0.80
CA TRP A 33 -10.63 12.90 -0.80
C TRP A 33 -9.95 12.11 0.32
N PHE A 34 -8.63 12.23 0.50
CA PHE A 34 -7.93 11.54 1.58
C PHE A 34 -8.41 11.95 2.98
N ARG A 35 -8.74 13.23 3.17
CA ARG A 35 -9.32 13.72 4.44
C ARG A 35 -10.72 13.17 4.68
N ASP A 36 -11.53 13.04 3.63
CA ASP A 36 -12.86 12.43 3.69
C ASP A 36 -12.77 10.93 4.02
N VAL A 37 -11.89 10.20 3.34
CA VAL A 37 -11.63 8.79 3.66
C VAL A 37 -11.17 8.62 5.11
N ASP A 38 -10.25 9.44 5.60
CA ASP A 38 -9.79 9.39 6.99
C ASP A 38 -10.92 9.67 7.99
N ALA A 39 -11.86 10.54 7.64
CA ALA A 39 -13.02 10.82 8.47
C ALA A 39 -14.03 9.65 8.51
N ARG A 40 -14.31 9.04 7.37
CA ARG A 40 -15.37 8.02 7.23
C ARG A 40 -14.91 6.60 7.54
N PHE A 41 -13.65 6.25 7.21
CA PHE A 41 -13.18 4.86 7.22
C PHE A 41 -12.25 4.53 8.39
N SER A 42 -11.82 5.52 9.19
CA SER A 42 -10.91 5.27 10.31
C SER A 42 -11.60 4.47 11.44
N PRO A 43 -11.11 3.27 11.80
CA PRO A 43 -11.65 2.54 12.95
C PRO A 43 -11.27 3.18 14.30
N PHE A 44 -10.39 4.21 14.27
CA PHE A 44 -9.93 4.94 15.46
C PHE A 44 -10.77 6.20 15.75
N LYS A 45 -11.68 6.58 14.85
CA LYS A 45 -12.59 7.72 15.01
C LYS A 45 -13.99 7.20 15.37
N ALA A 46 -14.49 7.58 16.54
CA ALA A 46 -15.78 7.09 17.04
C ALA A 46 -16.95 7.40 16.10
N ASP A 47 -16.90 8.55 15.43
CA ASP A 47 -17.98 9.03 14.54
C ASP A 47 -17.82 8.57 13.09
N SER A 48 -16.75 7.80 12.76
CA SER A 48 -16.57 7.25 11.43
C SER A 48 -17.69 6.29 11.07
N GLU A 49 -17.95 6.15 9.77
CA GLU A 49 -18.93 5.21 9.26
C GLU A 49 -18.59 3.76 9.63
N VAL A 50 -17.31 3.39 9.53
CA VAL A 50 -16.78 2.08 9.95
C VAL A 50 -17.06 1.81 11.42
N SER A 51 -16.74 2.77 12.31
CA SER A 51 -16.94 2.58 13.76
C SER A 51 -18.42 2.53 14.13
N ARG A 52 -19.27 3.33 13.48
CA ARG A 52 -20.73 3.31 13.69
C ARG A 52 -21.35 1.99 13.20
N TYR A 53 -20.90 1.50 12.05
CA TYR A 53 -21.32 0.20 11.54
C TYR A 53 -20.87 -0.94 12.45
N ASP A 54 -19.63 -0.91 12.93
CA ASP A 54 -19.10 -1.92 13.84
C ASP A 54 -19.88 -1.99 15.17
N ARG A 55 -20.35 -0.85 15.68
CA ARG A 55 -21.20 -0.79 16.89
C ARG A 55 -22.69 -1.09 16.64
N GLY A 56 -23.07 -1.39 15.40
CA GLY A 56 -24.47 -1.67 15.04
C GLY A 56 -25.39 -0.44 14.98
N GLU A 57 -24.83 0.78 14.94
CA GLU A 57 -25.60 2.02 14.78
C GLU A 57 -26.06 2.23 13.34
N LEU A 58 -25.37 1.60 12.37
CA LEU A 58 -25.74 1.56 10.96
C LEU A 58 -26.00 0.11 10.55
N THR A 59 -27.00 -0.07 9.68
CA THR A 59 -27.22 -1.35 8.98
C THR A 59 -26.54 -1.31 7.61
N ALA A 60 -26.38 -2.46 6.96
CA ALA A 60 -25.81 -2.51 5.60
C ALA A 60 -26.55 -1.62 4.59
N ALA A 61 -27.87 -1.49 4.73
CA ALA A 61 -28.68 -0.61 3.86
C ALA A 61 -28.47 0.89 4.11
N GLY A 62 -27.81 1.26 5.19
CA GLY A 62 -27.47 2.64 5.53
C GLY A 62 -26.01 3.01 5.30
N LEU A 63 -25.23 2.11 4.71
CA LEU A 63 -23.83 2.36 4.36
C LEU A 63 -23.75 3.12 3.02
N THR A 64 -22.66 3.89 2.88
CA THR A 64 -22.31 4.46 1.59
C THR A 64 -21.82 3.38 0.61
N ASP A 65 -21.97 3.63 -0.69
CA ASP A 65 -21.49 2.73 -1.74
C ASP A 65 -19.99 2.46 -1.61
N ASP A 66 -19.22 3.47 -1.24
CA ASP A 66 -17.78 3.36 -0.99
C ASP A 66 -17.45 2.35 0.13
N LEU A 67 -18.19 2.39 1.25
CA LEU A 67 -17.95 1.43 2.34
C LEU A 67 -18.42 0.04 1.97
N LEU A 68 -19.51 -0.10 1.23
CA LEU A 68 -19.95 -1.39 0.69
C LEU A 68 -18.87 -2.00 -0.21
N GLU A 69 -18.31 -1.22 -1.15
CA GLU A 69 -17.20 -1.66 -2.02
C GLU A 69 -16.00 -2.13 -1.19
N VAL A 70 -15.58 -1.36 -0.19
CA VAL A 70 -14.46 -1.75 0.69
C VAL A 70 -14.74 -3.05 1.45
N LEU A 71 -15.96 -3.23 1.95
CA LEU A 71 -16.34 -4.46 2.65
C LEU A 71 -16.37 -5.69 1.71
N GLU A 72 -16.83 -5.50 0.47
CA GLU A 72 -16.78 -6.54 -0.56
C GLU A 72 -15.33 -6.92 -0.91
N LEU A 73 -14.45 -5.94 -1.07
CA LEU A 73 -13.02 -6.18 -1.26
C LEU A 73 -12.40 -6.92 -0.06
N CYS A 74 -12.73 -6.55 1.17
CA CYS A 74 -12.29 -7.27 2.37
C CYS A 74 -12.73 -8.74 2.34
N ALA A 75 -14.01 -9.00 1.99
CA ALA A 75 -14.54 -10.36 1.88
C ALA A 75 -13.86 -11.16 0.77
N TYR A 76 -13.60 -10.53 -0.39
CA TYR A 76 -12.88 -11.14 -1.49
C TYR A 76 -11.46 -11.58 -1.07
N TYR A 77 -10.67 -10.69 -0.45
CA TYR A 77 -9.31 -11.03 -0.03
C TYR A 77 -9.28 -12.00 1.16
N GLU A 78 -10.29 -11.97 2.05
CA GLU A 78 -10.46 -13.01 3.07
C GLU A 78 -10.64 -14.38 2.43
N GLN A 79 -11.54 -14.51 1.46
CA GLN A 79 -11.77 -15.76 0.73
C GLN A 79 -10.52 -16.19 -0.06
N LEU A 80 -9.90 -15.28 -0.81
CA LEU A 80 -8.72 -15.55 -1.63
C LEU A 80 -7.54 -16.06 -0.80
N SER A 81 -7.38 -15.53 0.43
CA SER A 81 -6.30 -15.89 1.35
C SER A 81 -6.63 -17.08 2.27
N GLY A 82 -7.80 -17.71 2.08
CA GLY A 82 -8.24 -18.79 2.99
C GLY A 82 -8.39 -18.32 4.44
N GLY A 83 -8.72 -17.04 4.64
CA GLY A 83 -8.93 -16.42 5.96
C GLY A 83 -7.67 -15.91 6.65
N ALA A 84 -6.50 -15.95 5.99
CA ALA A 84 -5.28 -15.35 6.56
C ALA A 84 -5.39 -13.82 6.64
N PHE A 85 -5.91 -13.17 5.60
CA PHE A 85 -6.38 -11.80 5.67
C PHE A 85 -7.78 -11.75 6.28
N ARG A 86 -8.02 -10.83 7.22
CA ARG A 86 -9.35 -10.55 7.80
C ARG A 86 -9.47 -9.11 8.25
N ALA A 87 -10.55 -8.46 7.82
CA ALA A 87 -10.91 -7.14 8.33
C ALA A 87 -11.62 -7.19 9.70
N ARG A 88 -12.13 -8.36 10.11
CA ARG A 88 -12.74 -8.55 11.42
C ARG A 88 -12.15 -9.76 12.12
N LEU A 89 -11.38 -9.51 13.16
CA LEU A 89 -10.80 -10.57 14.00
C LEU A 89 -11.66 -10.85 15.23
N PRO A 90 -11.67 -12.11 15.75
CA PRO A 90 -12.35 -12.42 16.99
C PRO A 90 -11.89 -11.54 18.14
N GLY A 91 -12.83 -10.91 18.84
CA GLY A 91 -12.54 -10.01 19.97
C GLY A 91 -11.95 -8.64 19.59
N ARG A 92 -11.85 -8.34 18.29
CA ARG A 92 -11.48 -7.02 17.77
C ARG A 92 -12.62 -6.49 16.90
N GLY A 93 -12.73 -5.18 16.78
CA GLY A 93 -13.71 -4.55 15.91
C GLY A 93 -13.38 -4.73 14.43
N LEU A 94 -14.20 -4.12 13.58
CA LEU A 94 -13.97 -4.03 12.15
C LEU A 94 -12.78 -3.09 11.87
N ASP A 95 -11.74 -3.61 11.24
CA ASP A 95 -10.57 -2.86 10.78
C ASP A 95 -10.29 -3.12 9.30
N PRO A 96 -10.84 -2.31 8.38
CA PRO A 96 -10.62 -2.48 6.95
C PRO A 96 -9.34 -1.78 6.44
N CYS A 97 -8.47 -1.25 7.32
CA CYS A 97 -7.33 -0.40 6.95
C CYS A 97 -6.39 -1.03 5.92
N ALA A 98 -6.26 -2.36 5.94
CA ALA A 98 -5.42 -3.09 4.98
C ALA A 98 -5.97 -3.10 3.53
N VAL A 99 -7.22 -2.71 3.32
CA VAL A 99 -7.82 -2.47 1.99
C VAL A 99 -8.01 -0.98 1.75
N VAL A 100 -8.49 -0.24 2.76
CA VAL A 100 -8.83 1.19 2.63
C VAL A 100 -7.65 2.01 2.13
N LYS A 101 -6.42 1.73 2.57
CA LYS A 101 -5.24 2.47 2.14
C LYS A 101 -5.02 2.31 0.63
N GLY A 102 -4.89 1.09 0.15
CA GLY A 102 -4.70 0.80 -1.28
C GLY A 102 -5.86 1.33 -2.13
N TRP A 103 -7.10 1.14 -1.67
CA TRP A 103 -8.30 1.60 -2.34
C TRP A 103 -8.36 3.13 -2.46
N ALA A 104 -8.09 3.86 -1.37
CA ALA A 104 -8.12 5.32 -1.38
C ALA A 104 -7.06 5.93 -2.29
N VAL A 105 -5.85 5.36 -2.28
CA VAL A 105 -4.74 5.84 -3.12
C VAL A 105 -4.97 5.49 -4.59
N GLN A 106 -5.50 4.31 -4.88
CA GLN A 106 -5.87 3.95 -6.26
C GLN A 106 -6.96 4.88 -6.79
N ARG A 107 -8.02 5.14 -6.03
CA ARG A 107 -9.08 6.07 -6.41
C ARG A 107 -8.53 7.48 -6.67
N ALA A 108 -7.62 7.97 -5.83
CA ALA A 108 -6.94 9.25 -6.03
C ALA A 108 -6.10 9.28 -7.32
N ALA A 109 -5.40 8.20 -7.63
CA ALA A 109 -4.65 8.06 -8.89
C ALA A 109 -5.59 8.05 -10.11
N ASP A 110 -6.76 7.44 -9.98
CA ASP A 110 -7.76 7.40 -11.06
C ASP A 110 -8.43 8.76 -11.25
N MET A 111 -8.65 9.54 -10.19
CA MET A 111 -9.09 10.95 -10.27
C MET A 111 -8.08 11.79 -11.06
N LEU A 112 -6.78 11.68 -10.74
CA LEU A 112 -5.72 12.38 -11.49
C LEU A 112 -5.74 12.01 -12.97
N LYS A 113 -5.85 10.72 -13.30
CA LYS A 113 -5.92 10.23 -14.69
C LYS A 113 -7.15 10.75 -15.42
N ALA A 114 -8.32 10.80 -14.75
CA ALA A 114 -9.57 11.30 -15.33
C ALA A 114 -9.47 12.78 -15.74
N GLU A 115 -8.67 13.58 -15.01
CA GLU A 115 -8.36 14.98 -15.33
C GLU A 115 -7.16 15.13 -16.27
N GLY A 116 -6.72 14.03 -16.89
CA GLY A 116 -5.69 14.04 -17.93
C GLY A 116 -4.25 14.00 -17.42
N ALA A 117 -4.00 13.79 -16.13
CA ALA A 117 -2.65 13.56 -15.63
C ALA A 117 -2.11 12.23 -16.14
N THR A 118 -0.94 12.26 -16.77
CA THR A 118 -0.29 11.09 -17.39
C THR A 118 1.02 10.70 -16.73
N THR A 119 1.62 11.61 -15.96
CA THR A 119 2.95 11.42 -15.39
C THR A 119 2.99 11.86 -13.94
N PHE A 120 2.82 10.90 -13.02
CA PHE A 120 2.85 11.17 -11.60
C PHE A 120 3.33 9.97 -10.77
N CYS A 121 3.76 10.28 -9.55
CA CYS A 121 4.02 9.32 -8.48
C CYS A 121 3.24 9.75 -7.24
N LEU A 122 2.30 8.91 -6.81
CA LEU A 122 1.51 9.10 -5.59
C LEU A 122 1.98 8.07 -4.57
N ASN A 123 2.50 8.54 -3.43
CA ASN A 123 3.06 7.70 -2.37
C ASN A 123 2.31 7.96 -1.06
N ALA A 124 1.83 6.90 -0.45
CA ALA A 124 1.12 6.91 0.82
C ALA A 124 1.81 5.97 1.83
N GLY A 125 2.70 6.55 2.65
CA GLY A 125 3.40 5.79 3.69
C GLY A 125 4.34 4.69 3.19
N GLY A 126 4.77 4.75 1.92
CA GLY A 126 5.63 3.75 1.29
C GLY A 126 4.93 2.94 0.20
N ASP A 127 3.60 2.93 0.14
CA ASP A 127 2.87 2.34 -0.98
C ASP A 127 2.70 3.37 -2.08
N VAL A 128 2.93 2.94 -3.32
CA VAL A 128 3.14 3.85 -4.44
C VAL A 128 2.29 3.45 -5.64
N VAL A 129 1.63 4.44 -6.25
CA VAL A 129 1.09 4.33 -7.62
C VAL A 129 1.91 5.23 -8.53
N THR A 130 2.32 4.70 -9.67
CA THR A 130 3.04 5.46 -10.70
C THR A 130 2.27 5.50 -12.01
N ALA A 131 2.39 6.61 -12.72
CA ALA A 131 1.95 6.76 -14.11
C ALA A 131 3.06 7.43 -14.93
N GLY A 132 3.25 6.99 -16.17
CA GLY A 132 4.21 7.54 -17.11
C GLY A 132 5.67 7.44 -16.69
N GLU A 133 6.49 8.31 -17.23
CA GLU A 133 7.92 8.41 -16.96
C GLU A 133 8.26 9.84 -16.53
N PRO A 134 8.95 10.05 -15.38
CA PRO A 134 9.31 11.39 -14.91
C PRO A 134 10.21 12.16 -15.87
N GLU A 135 10.99 11.43 -16.70
CA GLU A 135 11.77 11.92 -17.81
C GLU A 135 11.70 10.89 -18.95
N PRO A 136 11.73 11.30 -20.23
CA PRO A 136 11.65 10.37 -21.36
C PRO A 136 12.68 9.23 -21.26
N GLY A 137 12.21 7.99 -21.34
CA GLY A 137 13.03 6.77 -21.23
C GLY A 137 13.49 6.42 -19.82
N ARG A 138 13.09 7.17 -18.80
CA ARG A 138 13.45 6.92 -17.41
C ARG A 138 12.21 6.57 -16.57
N PRO A 139 12.07 5.34 -16.12
CA PRO A 139 10.98 4.94 -15.22
C PRO A 139 11.10 5.60 -13.85
N TRP A 140 10.00 5.65 -13.12
CA TRP A 140 10.02 5.96 -11.70
C TRP A 140 10.89 4.92 -10.96
N ARG A 141 11.66 5.39 -9.99
CA ARG A 141 12.52 4.54 -9.17
C ARG A 141 12.00 4.52 -7.73
N VAL A 142 11.49 3.37 -7.32
CA VAL A 142 10.88 3.18 -6.00
C VAL A 142 11.82 2.38 -5.12
N GLY A 143 12.33 3.00 -4.06
CA GLY A 143 13.21 2.35 -3.09
C GLY A 143 12.41 1.48 -2.12
N ILE A 144 12.78 0.21 -2.01
CA ILE A 144 12.22 -0.69 -1.00
C ILE A 144 13.10 -0.65 0.24
N ARG A 145 12.50 -0.25 1.37
CA ARG A 145 13.21 -0.09 2.64
C ARG A 145 13.77 -1.41 3.15
N HIS A 146 15.00 -1.38 3.66
CA HIS A 146 15.61 -2.55 4.28
C HIS A 146 14.89 -2.89 5.60
N PRO A 147 14.47 -4.15 5.83
CA PRO A 147 13.62 -4.51 6.97
C PRO A 147 14.28 -4.30 8.34
N GLU A 148 15.61 -4.32 8.44
CA GLU A 148 16.35 -4.13 9.70
C GLU A 148 17.07 -2.79 9.79
N GLN A 149 17.29 -2.10 8.67
CA GLN A 149 18.06 -0.86 8.61
C GLN A 149 17.16 0.30 8.12
N PRO A 150 16.59 1.09 9.02
CA PRO A 150 15.56 2.09 8.69
C PRO A 150 15.95 3.13 7.63
N LEU A 151 17.26 3.42 7.51
CA LEU A 151 17.78 4.41 6.56
C LEU A 151 18.38 3.77 5.30
N ALA A 152 18.33 2.43 5.16
CA ALA A 152 18.84 1.71 4.02
C ALA A 152 17.71 1.25 3.09
N VAL A 153 18.06 1.11 1.82
CA VAL A 153 17.23 0.55 0.76
C VAL A 153 17.81 -0.82 0.41
N CYS A 154 16.98 -1.87 0.41
CA CYS A 154 17.41 -3.22 0.05
C CYS A 154 17.22 -3.51 -1.45
N ALA A 155 16.33 -2.79 -2.12
CA ALA A 155 16.12 -2.88 -3.57
C ALA A 155 15.60 -1.54 -4.11
N VAL A 156 15.81 -1.29 -5.39
CA VAL A 156 15.17 -0.20 -6.13
C VAL A 156 14.41 -0.83 -7.28
N LEU A 157 13.10 -0.62 -7.33
CA LEU A 157 12.23 -1.08 -8.39
C LEU A 157 12.03 0.02 -9.43
N GLU A 158 11.93 -0.36 -10.70
CA GLU A 158 11.53 0.51 -11.79
C GLU A 158 10.04 0.32 -12.09
N SER A 159 9.31 1.42 -12.18
CA SER A 159 7.88 1.41 -12.48
C SER A 159 7.51 2.54 -13.43
N ARG A 160 6.59 2.26 -14.38
CA ARG A 160 6.03 3.26 -15.30
C ARG A 160 4.53 3.45 -15.08
N ASN A 161 3.82 2.33 -15.06
CA ASN A 161 2.38 2.29 -14.85
C ASN A 161 2.09 1.08 -13.98
N GLY A 162 1.83 1.29 -12.70
CA GLY A 162 1.58 0.20 -11.77
C GLY A 162 1.64 0.66 -10.32
N ALA A 163 1.50 -0.29 -9.45
CA ALA A 163 1.46 -0.07 -8.01
C ALA A 163 2.44 -0.99 -7.28
N ILE A 164 2.98 -0.49 -6.20
CA ILE A 164 3.92 -1.18 -5.33
C ILE A 164 3.46 -0.99 -3.89
N ALA A 165 3.23 -2.07 -3.17
CA ALA A 165 2.90 -2.03 -1.75
C ALA A 165 3.84 -2.92 -0.94
N THR A 166 4.13 -2.52 0.30
CA THR A 166 4.97 -3.29 1.20
C THR A 166 4.32 -3.44 2.56
N SER A 167 4.15 -4.69 3.00
CA SER A 167 3.78 -5.03 4.37
C SER A 167 5.01 -5.53 5.13
N ALA A 168 5.27 -4.97 6.31
CA ALA A 168 6.46 -5.30 7.07
C ALA A 168 6.26 -5.16 8.58
N ALA A 169 7.02 -5.95 9.35
CA ALA A 169 6.97 -5.92 10.81
C ALA A 169 7.45 -4.58 11.41
N TYR A 170 8.27 -3.82 10.69
CA TYR A 170 8.84 -2.56 11.18
C TYR A 170 7.89 -1.35 11.08
N GLU A 171 6.76 -1.45 10.37
CA GLU A 171 5.87 -0.28 10.16
C GLU A 171 5.11 0.10 11.42
N ARG A 172 4.44 -0.86 12.05
CA ARG A 172 3.63 -0.65 13.26
C ARG A 172 3.84 -1.79 14.29
N GLY A 173 5.00 -2.45 14.28
CA GLY A 173 5.26 -3.62 15.12
C GLY A 173 4.46 -4.84 14.64
N SER A 174 4.14 -5.77 15.53
CA SER A 174 3.41 -7.02 15.23
C SER A 174 1.90 -6.77 15.05
N HIS A 175 1.52 -5.81 14.21
CA HIS A 175 0.12 -5.42 13.98
C HIS A 175 -0.60 -6.35 13.01
N ILE A 176 0.13 -7.01 12.08
CA ILE A 176 -0.45 -7.97 11.14
C ILE A 176 -0.64 -9.30 11.85
N VAL A 177 -1.86 -9.79 11.81
CA VAL A 177 -2.31 -11.01 12.48
C VAL A 177 -2.76 -12.00 11.41
N ASP A 178 -2.37 -13.28 11.57
CA ASP A 178 -2.99 -14.35 10.79
C ASP A 178 -4.44 -14.54 11.24
N GLY A 179 -5.37 -14.17 10.38
CA GLY A 179 -6.80 -14.22 10.64
C GLY A 179 -7.32 -15.63 10.95
N ARG A 180 -6.59 -16.68 10.55
CA ARG A 180 -6.93 -18.09 10.77
C ARG A 180 -6.69 -18.48 12.23
N SER A 181 -5.59 -18.02 12.81
CA SER A 181 -5.15 -18.34 14.18
C SER A 181 -5.46 -17.25 15.20
N GLY A 182 -5.61 -15.99 14.73
CA GLY A 182 -5.73 -14.82 15.59
C GLY A 182 -4.41 -14.40 16.26
N THR A 183 -3.27 -14.98 15.85
CA THR A 183 -1.95 -14.67 16.42
C THR A 183 -1.14 -13.74 15.49
N PRO A 184 -0.18 -12.97 16.02
CA PRO A 184 0.71 -12.18 15.18
C PRO A 184 1.42 -13.03 14.13
N ALA A 185 1.48 -12.53 12.91
CA ALA A 185 2.18 -13.20 11.80
C ALA A 185 3.68 -13.28 12.07
N THR A 186 4.29 -14.39 11.69
CA THR A 186 5.73 -14.68 11.84
C THR A 186 6.28 -15.35 10.59
N GLY A 187 7.60 -15.41 10.46
CA GLY A 187 8.29 -16.06 9.35
C GLY A 187 8.71 -15.12 8.22
N LEU A 188 8.17 -13.90 8.18
CA LEU A 188 8.53 -12.89 7.17
C LEU A 188 8.92 -11.56 7.83
N MET A 189 9.91 -10.89 7.28
CA MET A 189 10.34 -9.55 7.67
C MET A 189 9.63 -8.48 6.85
N SER A 190 9.50 -8.71 5.53
CA SER A 190 8.79 -7.81 4.60
C SER A 190 8.25 -8.56 3.39
N VAL A 191 7.12 -8.09 2.89
CA VAL A 191 6.49 -8.54 1.64
C VAL A 191 6.21 -7.34 0.79
N THR A 192 6.85 -7.24 -0.36
CA THR A 192 6.56 -6.22 -1.39
C THR A 192 5.88 -6.91 -2.55
N ILE A 193 4.74 -6.36 -2.97
CA ILE A 193 3.98 -6.78 -4.17
C ILE A 193 3.99 -5.64 -5.17
N VAL A 194 4.24 -5.98 -6.43
CA VAL A 194 4.04 -5.11 -7.60
C VAL A 194 2.86 -5.64 -8.38
N ALA A 195 1.88 -4.80 -8.66
CA ALA A 195 0.66 -5.15 -9.39
C ALA A 195 0.20 -4.02 -10.30
N GLY A 196 -0.85 -4.26 -11.08
CA GLY A 196 -1.46 -3.25 -11.95
C GLY A 196 -2.18 -2.14 -11.19
N ASP A 197 -2.66 -2.42 -9.97
CA ASP A 197 -3.36 -1.48 -9.10
C ASP A 197 -2.94 -1.65 -7.62
N LEU A 198 -3.17 -0.60 -6.83
CA LEU A 198 -2.71 -0.58 -5.45
C LEU A 198 -3.63 -1.34 -4.49
N VAL A 199 -4.90 -1.51 -4.81
CA VAL A 199 -5.82 -2.33 -4.01
C VAL A 199 -5.30 -3.76 -3.95
N THR A 200 -4.98 -4.29 -5.13
CA THR A 200 -4.40 -5.64 -5.28
C THR A 200 -3.05 -5.75 -4.59
N ALA A 201 -2.13 -4.81 -4.82
CA ALA A 201 -0.80 -4.86 -4.25
C ALA A 201 -0.82 -4.83 -2.72
N ASP A 202 -1.57 -3.92 -2.09
CA ASP A 202 -1.64 -3.73 -0.64
C ASP A 202 -2.33 -4.91 0.06
N ALA A 203 -3.48 -5.35 -0.46
CA ALA A 203 -4.21 -6.47 0.11
C ALA A 203 -3.44 -7.80 0.01
N LEU A 204 -2.79 -8.07 -1.14
CA LEU A 204 -1.97 -9.27 -1.31
C LEU A 204 -0.70 -9.23 -0.45
N ALA A 205 -0.05 -8.06 -0.30
CA ALA A 205 1.11 -7.90 0.59
C ALA A 205 0.73 -8.23 2.03
N THR A 206 -0.40 -7.69 2.50
CA THR A 206 -0.91 -7.97 3.85
C THR A 206 -1.29 -9.44 4.03
N ALA A 207 -1.99 -10.04 3.06
CA ALA A 207 -2.40 -11.45 3.11
C ALA A 207 -1.19 -12.40 3.13
N ALA A 208 -0.21 -12.17 2.24
CA ALA A 208 1.00 -12.98 2.18
C ALA A 208 1.84 -12.86 3.46
N PHE A 209 1.95 -11.63 4.01
CA PHE A 209 2.62 -11.43 5.29
C PHE A 209 1.91 -12.17 6.43
N ALA A 210 0.57 -12.11 6.48
CA ALA A 210 -0.23 -12.82 7.48
C ALA A 210 -0.06 -14.34 7.42
N MET A 211 0.15 -14.91 6.22
CA MET A 211 0.41 -16.34 6.02
C MET A 211 1.80 -16.80 6.49
N GLY A 212 2.74 -15.88 6.69
CA GLY A 212 4.12 -16.23 6.99
C GLY A 212 4.80 -17.00 5.85
N ALA A 213 5.52 -18.07 6.15
CA ALA A 213 6.28 -18.82 5.15
C ALA A 213 5.43 -19.37 3.97
N GLU A 214 4.16 -19.72 4.21
CA GLU A 214 3.23 -20.15 3.16
C GLU A 214 2.96 -19.03 2.17
N GLY A 215 2.95 -17.78 2.64
CA GLY A 215 2.71 -16.58 1.84
C GLY A 215 3.71 -16.38 0.71
N ILE A 216 4.94 -16.92 0.81
CA ILE A 216 5.98 -16.82 -0.23
C ILE A 216 5.48 -17.47 -1.52
N THR A 217 5.12 -18.74 -1.45
CA THR A 217 4.63 -19.49 -2.63
C THR A 217 3.26 -18.97 -3.05
N TRP A 218 2.37 -18.72 -2.08
CA TRP A 218 1.04 -18.21 -2.37
C TRP A 218 1.07 -16.89 -3.16
N ALA A 219 1.93 -15.93 -2.78
CA ALA A 219 2.06 -14.67 -3.49
C ALA A 219 2.76 -14.82 -4.84
N ALA A 220 3.79 -15.69 -4.94
CA ALA A 220 4.50 -15.95 -6.19
C ALA A 220 3.61 -16.58 -7.28
N ASP A 221 2.56 -17.30 -6.88
CA ASP A 221 1.59 -17.93 -7.79
C ASP A 221 0.45 -16.99 -8.21
N ARG A 222 0.46 -15.72 -7.78
CA ARG A 222 -0.58 -14.76 -8.18
C ARG A 222 -0.33 -14.28 -9.61
N PRO A 223 -1.32 -14.36 -10.50
CA PRO A 223 -1.18 -13.85 -11.86
C PRO A 223 -0.99 -12.33 -11.81
N ASP A 224 -0.25 -11.81 -12.79
CA ASP A 224 -0.03 -10.38 -13.01
C ASP A 224 0.59 -9.63 -11.82
N CYS A 225 1.23 -10.35 -10.90
CA CYS A 225 1.94 -9.80 -9.77
C CYS A 225 3.40 -10.22 -9.74
N GLU A 226 4.26 -9.32 -9.30
CA GLU A 226 5.65 -9.62 -8.99
C GLU A 226 5.91 -9.44 -7.50
N ILE A 227 6.80 -10.24 -6.92
CA ILE A 227 7.09 -10.21 -5.49
C ILE A 227 8.55 -9.92 -5.19
N LEU A 228 8.78 -9.27 -4.03
CA LEU A 228 10.06 -9.22 -3.34
C LEU A 228 9.78 -9.47 -1.85
N ILE A 229 10.17 -10.62 -1.35
CA ILE A 229 9.91 -11.04 0.04
C ILE A 229 11.24 -11.30 0.75
N VAL A 230 11.36 -10.81 1.97
CA VAL A 230 12.49 -11.13 2.87
C VAL A 230 11.94 -11.95 4.04
N ASP A 231 12.45 -13.18 4.20
CA ASP A 231 12.06 -14.06 5.31
C ASP A 231 12.90 -13.80 6.59
N ASP A 232 12.49 -14.40 7.72
CA ASP A 232 13.17 -14.25 9.02
C ASP A 232 14.61 -14.78 9.01
N SER A 233 14.97 -15.64 8.02
CA SER A 233 16.31 -16.11 7.77
C SER A 233 17.14 -15.17 6.89
N ARG A 234 16.58 -13.98 6.53
CA ARG A 234 17.15 -12.97 5.63
C ARG A 234 17.35 -13.46 4.19
N ARG A 235 16.64 -14.51 3.78
CA ARG A 235 16.63 -14.92 2.38
C ARG A 235 15.69 -14.04 1.61
N VAL A 236 16.10 -13.68 0.40
CA VAL A 236 15.31 -12.87 -0.52
C VAL A 236 14.66 -13.80 -1.54
N HIS A 237 13.33 -13.74 -1.61
CA HIS A 237 12.51 -14.45 -2.58
C HIS A 237 11.95 -13.42 -3.56
N ARG A 238 12.06 -13.70 -4.85
CA ARG A 238 11.53 -12.80 -5.89
C ARG A 238 11.10 -13.57 -7.13
N THR A 239 10.13 -13.04 -7.84
CA THR A 239 9.74 -13.53 -9.16
C THR A 239 10.68 -13.00 -10.26
N ALA A 240 10.70 -13.68 -11.39
CA ALA A 240 11.65 -13.39 -12.46
C ALA A 240 11.33 -12.08 -13.21
N GLY A 241 10.06 -11.68 -13.25
CA GLY A 241 9.60 -10.47 -13.95
C GLY A 241 9.78 -9.17 -13.15
N LEU A 242 10.25 -9.26 -11.89
CA LEU A 242 10.43 -8.08 -11.06
C LEU A 242 11.45 -7.11 -11.66
N ALA A 243 11.00 -5.90 -12.01
CA ALA A 243 11.83 -4.86 -12.63
C ALA A 243 12.74 -4.18 -11.61
N LEU A 244 13.94 -4.72 -11.43
CA LEU A 244 14.98 -4.12 -10.59
C LEU A 244 15.77 -3.08 -11.38
N ALA A 245 16.03 -1.92 -10.77
CA ALA A 245 16.90 -0.91 -11.36
C ALA A 245 18.32 -1.46 -11.53
N SER A 246 18.86 -1.34 -12.74
CA SER A 246 20.23 -1.71 -13.04
C SER A 246 21.21 -0.68 -12.48
N GLY A 247 22.11 -1.12 -11.60
CA GLY A 247 23.23 -0.32 -11.06
C GLY A 247 22.91 0.41 -9.74
N GLU A 248 23.65 0.01 -8.71
CA GLU A 248 23.70 0.46 -7.32
C GLU A 248 22.86 -0.34 -6.31
N ALA A 249 23.16 -1.63 -6.20
CA ALA A 249 23.00 -2.30 -4.92
C ALA A 249 23.95 -1.63 -3.90
N GLY A 250 23.40 -0.85 -2.98
CA GLY A 250 23.95 -0.54 -1.68
C GLY A 250 25.41 -0.05 -1.59
N ARG A 251 25.68 1.22 -1.98
CA ARG A 251 26.74 1.98 -1.30
C ARG A 251 26.10 3.00 -0.36
N PRO A 252 26.31 2.90 0.96
CA PRO A 252 25.93 3.98 1.86
C PRO A 252 26.67 5.24 1.42
N ARG A 253 25.96 6.33 1.14
CA ARG A 253 26.59 7.63 0.97
C ARG A 253 27.32 7.95 2.28
N ALA A 254 28.64 8.00 2.22
CA ALA A 254 29.44 8.51 3.32
C ALA A 254 28.99 9.94 3.62
N SER A 255 28.60 10.19 4.87
CA SER A 255 28.30 11.52 5.37
C SER A 255 29.53 12.40 5.15
N ALA A 256 29.39 13.48 4.39
CA ALA A 256 30.38 14.55 4.37
C ALA A 256 30.47 15.12 5.80
N ARG A 257 31.58 14.89 6.44
CA ARG A 257 31.96 15.58 7.68
C ARG A 257 32.16 17.06 7.33
N ALA A 258 31.30 17.91 7.91
CA ALA A 258 31.60 19.34 7.96
C ALA A 258 32.82 19.55 8.86
N SER A 259 33.83 20.23 8.33
CA SER A 259 34.95 20.81 9.07
C SER A 259 34.54 22.21 9.53
#